data_de5f12df1d40533b3b8df6ee7aa79840
#
_entry.id   de5f12df1d40533b3b8df6ee7aa79840
#
_cell.length_a   1.000
_cell.length_b   1.000
_cell.length_c   1.000
_cell.angle_alpha   90.00
_cell.angle_beta   90.00
_cell.angle_gamma   90.00
#
_symmetry.space_group_name_H-M   'P 1'
#
loop_
_entity.id
_entity.type
_entity.pdbx_description
1 polymer ?
#
loop_
_entity_poly.entity_id
_entity_poly.type
_entity_poly.pdbx_seq_one_letter_code
_entity_poly.pdbx_strand_id
1 'polypeptide(L)'
;RDSSVTGVQTCALPILFGAYRLTRRLLPKMVERRSGMVLNVCSTASIAAYPNGGSYSIAKHALYGFSRNLREEMKPHGVRVVALLPGATLTASWDGVPLPPERLMPAADVAEMAWTAWSLSARTVVEDILMRPQLGDIGEADFP
;
A
#
# COMPACT_ATOMS: atom_id res chain seq x y z
N ARG A 1 4.52 6.83 -18.14
CA ARG A 1 5.12 5.92 -17.13
C ARG A 1 5.69 4.72 -17.85
N ASP A 2 6.95 4.36 -17.56
CA ASP A 2 7.48 3.08 -18.02
C ASP A 2 6.82 1.95 -17.24
N SER A 3 5.90 1.25 -17.89
CA SER A 3 5.16 0.10 -17.35
C SER A 3 5.82 -1.24 -17.66
N SER A 4 6.96 -1.21 -18.36
CA SER A 4 7.68 -2.44 -18.71
C SER A 4 8.32 -3.10 -17.47
N VAL A 5 8.51 -4.42 -17.54
CA VAL A 5 9.25 -5.17 -16.50
C VAL A 5 10.71 -4.69 -16.42
N THR A 6 11.25 -4.16 -17.50
CA THR A 6 12.61 -3.61 -17.55
C THR A 6 12.76 -2.27 -16.83
N GLY A 7 11.67 -1.50 -16.63
CA GLY A 7 11.65 -0.23 -15.90
C GLY A 7 11.52 -0.38 -14.37
N VAL A 8 11.88 -1.53 -13.79
CA VAL A 8 11.71 -1.82 -12.35
C VAL A 8 12.31 -0.75 -11.45
N GLN A 9 13.48 -0.20 -11.80
CA GLN A 9 14.15 0.83 -11.00
C GLN A 9 13.33 2.11 -10.85
N THR A 10 12.55 2.49 -11.87
CA THR A 10 11.73 3.70 -11.87
C THR A 10 10.67 3.68 -10.76
N CYS A 11 10.07 2.52 -10.50
CA CYS A 11 9.08 2.35 -9.43
C CYS A 11 9.72 1.86 -8.12
N ALA A 12 10.74 1.00 -8.17
CA ALA A 12 11.35 0.43 -6.99
C ALA A 12 12.05 1.48 -6.12
N LEU A 13 12.69 2.48 -6.72
CA LEU A 13 13.39 3.53 -5.98
C LEU A 13 12.45 4.32 -5.05
N PRO A 14 11.36 4.96 -5.52
CA PRO A 14 10.46 5.70 -4.64
C PRO A 14 9.58 4.79 -3.78
N ILE A 15 9.02 3.71 -4.34
CA ILE A 15 8.01 2.90 -3.66
C ILE A 15 8.64 2.00 -2.60
N LEU A 16 9.67 1.24 -2.97
CA LEU A 16 10.28 0.27 -2.05
C LEU A 16 11.43 0.90 -1.26
N PHE A 17 12.47 1.39 -1.94
CA PHE A 17 13.67 1.85 -1.25
C PHE A 17 13.44 3.12 -0.45
N GLY A 18 12.54 4.01 -0.88
CA GLY A 18 12.10 5.16 -0.10
C GLY A 18 11.48 4.73 1.23
N ALA A 19 10.48 3.85 1.19
CA ALA A 19 9.82 3.32 2.37
C ALA A 19 10.80 2.56 3.28
N TYR A 20 11.62 1.68 2.72
CA TYR A 20 12.63 0.91 3.46
C TYR A 20 13.63 1.81 4.20
N ARG A 21 14.22 2.80 3.51
CA ARG A 21 15.21 3.71 4.11
C ARG A 21 14.59 4.57 5.21
N LEU A 22 13.40 5.12 4.97
CA LEU A 22 12.68 5.92 5.97
C LEU A 22 12.36 5.09 7.21
N THR A 23 11.81 3.90 7.01
CA THR A 23 11.49 2.97 8.10
C THR A 23 12.74 2.66 8.92
N ARG A 24 13.83 2.24 8.30
CA ARG A 24 15.10 1.96 9.01
C ARG A 24 15.61 3.13 9.83
N ARG A 25 15.37 4.35 9.40
CA ARG A 25 15.82 5.54 10.11
C ARG A 25 14.95 5.87 11.32
N LEU A 26 13.66 5.61 11.25
CA LEU A 26 12.71 5.94 12.33
C LEU A 26 12.51 4.80 13.32
N LEU A 27 12.67 3.56 12.86
CA LEU A 27 12.39 2.35 13.63
C LEU A 27 13.13 2.24 14.97
N PRO A 28 14.44 2.60 15.11
CA PRO A 28 15.14 2.48 16.37
C PRO A 28 14.47 3.22 17.53
N LYS A 29 13.94 4.42 17.28
CA LYS A 29 13.22 5.21 18.30
C LYS A 29 11.86 4.60 18.66
N MET A 30 11.20 3.91 17.71
CA MET A 30 9.95 3.18 17.98
C MET A 30 10.22 1.94 18.84
N VAL A 31 11.28 1.22 18.55
CA VAL A 31 11.73 0.04 19.31
C VAL A 31 12.11 0.44 20.75
N GLU A 32 12.90 1.49 20.91
CA GLU A 32 13.33 2.01 22.21
C GLU A 32 12.14 2.35 23.13
N ARG A 33 11.17 3.10 22.61
CA ARG A 33 9.97 3.46 23.38
C ARG A 33 8.89 2.37 23.42
N ARG A 34 9.11 1.23 22.74
CA ARG A 34 8.20 0.11 22.61
C ARG A 34 6.80 0.53 22.12
N SER A 35 6.76 1.50 21.24
CA SER A 35 5.51 2.07 20.74
C SER A 35 5.71 2.73 19.39
N GLY A 36 4.81 2.47 18.47
CA GLY A 36 4.79 3.06 17.14
C GLY A 36 3.95 2.25 16.15
N MET A 37 3.79 2.81 14.98
CA MET A 37 3.16 2.12 13.86
C MET A 37 3.87 2.51 12.56
N VAL A 38 4.14 1.51 11.74
CA VAL A 38 4.54 1.67 10.34
C VAL A 38 3.34 1.24 9.50
N LEU A 39 2.79 2.15 8.69
CA LEU A 39 1.75 1.85 7.72
C LEU A 39 2.31 2.05 6.32
N ASN A 40 2.39 0.98 5.57
CA ASN A 40 2.84 1.01 4.18
C ASN A 40 1.63 0.99 3.24
N VAL A 41 1.54 2.01 2.38
CA VAL A 41 0.52 2.07 1.33
C VAL A 41 0.96 1.17 0.17
N CYS A 42 0.52 -0.06 0.24
CA CYS A 42 0.67 -1.09 -0.79
C CYS A 42 -0.35 -0.89 -1.94
N SER A 43 -0.93 -1.94 -2.47
CA SER A 43 -1.96 -1.91 -3.51
C SER A 43 -2.58 -3.29 -3.66
N THR A 44 -3.75 -3.42 -4.30
CA THR A 44 -4.22 -4.70 -4.85
C THR A 44 -3.21 -5.32 -5.81
N ALA A 45 -2.43 -4.48 -6.50
CA ALA A 45 -1.26 -4.88 -7.31
C ALA A 45 -0.12 -5.54 -6.52
N SER A 46 -0.19 -5.56 -5.19
CA SER A 46 0.76 -6.27 -4.32
C SER A 46 0.45 -7.76 -4.16
N ILE A 47 -0.75 -8.18 -4.53
CA ILE A 47 -1.25 -9.55 -4.31
C ILE A 47 -1.82 -10.19 -5.57
N ALA A 48 -2.03 -9.40 -6.61
CA ALA A 48 -2.55 -9.88 -7.89
C ALA A 48 -1.77 -9.25 -9.04
N ALA A 49 -1.39 -10.08 -10.01
CA ALA A 49 -0.83 -9.59 -11.27
C ALA A 49 -1.98 -9.11 -12.18
N TYR A 50 -1.69 -8.11 -13.00
CA TYR A 50 -2.62 -7.62 -14.02
C TYR A 50 -1.86 -7.20 -15.28
N PRO A 51 -2.49 -7.20 -16.45
CA PRO A 51 -1.86 -6.72 -17.68
C PRO A 51 -1.30 -5.30 -17.50
N ASN A 52 -0.12 -5.05 -18.02
CA ASN A 52 0.60 -3.77 -17.91
C ASN A 52 0.98 -3.33 -16.49
N GLY A 53 0.90 -4.22 -15.48
CA GLY A 53 1.32 -3.96 -14.11
C GLY A 53 2.82 -3.70 -13.97
N GLY A 54 3.63 -4.40 -14.75
CA GLY A 54 5.07 -4.17 -14.95
C GLY A 54 5.84 -3.87 -13.66
N SER A 55 6.67 -2.85 -13.74
CA SER A 55 7.55 -2.42 -12.64
C SER A 55 6.79 -1.96 -11.38
N TYR A 56 5.61 -1.41 -11.56
CA TYR A 56 4.76 -0.98 -10.45
C TYR A 56 4.31 -2.19 -9.60
N SER A 57 3.78 -3.22 -10.25
CA SER A 57 3.33 -4.44 -9.56
C SER A 57 4.49 -5.11 -8.82
N ILE A 58 5.66 -5.23 -9.46
CA ILE A 58 6.86 -5.78 -8.83
C ILE A 58 7.23 -4.98 -7.57
N ALA A 59 7.28 -3.65 -7.65
CA ALA A 59 7.61 -2.79 -6.53
C ALA A 59 6.58 -2.91 -5.39
N LYS A 60 5.29 -3.02 -5.70
CA LYS A 60 4.23 -3.17 -4.71
C LYS A 60 4.21 -4.55 -4.05
N HIS A 61 4.51 -5.63 -4.79
CA HIS A 61 4.74 -6.95 -4.19
C HIS A 61 5.91 -6.93 -3.21
N ALA A 62 7.03 -6.31 -3.61
CA ALA A 62 8.21 -6.19 -2.75
C ALA A 62 7.93 -5.35 -1.49
N LEU A 63 7.18 -4.23 -1.60
CA LEU A 63 6.78 -3.43 -0.44
C LEU A 63 5.86 -4.21 0.51
N TYR A 64 4.96 -5.01 -0.02
CA TYR A 64 4.10 -5.86 0.79
C TYR A 64 4.90 -6.97 1.50
N GLY A 65 5.83 -7.63 0.79
CA GLY A 65 6.75 -8.59 1.39
C GLY A 65 7.59 -7.97 2.51
N PHE A 66 8.13 -6.76 2.28
CA PHE A 66 8.83 -5.99 3.30
C PHE A 66 7.94 -5.72 4.53
N SER A 67 6.69 -5.31 4.33
CA SER A 67 5.74 -5.04 5.42
C SER A 67 5.48 -6.29 6.28
N ARG A 68 5.30 -7.43 5.65
CA ARG A 68 5.05 -8.71 6.33
C ARG A 68 6.26 -9.16 7.16
N ASN A 69 7.45 -9.11 6.60
CA ASN A 69 8.68 -9.46 7.33
C ASN A 69 8.92 -8.49 8.51
N LEU A 70 8.78 -7.19 8.26
CA LEU A 70 8.94 -6.17 9.30
C LEU A 70 7.94 -6.40 10.45
N ARG A 71 6.72 -6.82 10.15
CA ARG A 71 5.71 -7.14 11.17
C ARG A 71 6.18 -8.22 12.12
N GLU A 72 6.70 -9.32 11.57
CA GLU A 72 7.22 -10.43 12.39
C GLU A 72 8.38 -9.98 13.29
N GLU A 73 9.30 -9.21 12.74
CA GLU A 73 10.43 -8.67 13.51
C GLU A 73 10.01 -7.70 14.61
N MET A 74 8.94 -6.94 14.39
CA MET A 74 8.51 -5.85 15.30
C MET A 74 7.51 -6.29 16.38
N LYS A 75 6.90 -7.44 16.27
CA LYS A 75 5.98 -8.00 17.30
C LYS A 75 6.57 -7.94 18.72
N PRO A 76 7.78 -8.43 19.00
CA PRO A 76 8.35 -8.40 20.35
C PRO A 76 8.71 -6.99 20.83
N HIS A 77 8.74 -6.01 19.94
CA HIS A 77 9.13 -4.63 20.23
C HIS A 77 7.94 -3.68 20.44
N GLY A 78 6.71 -4.16 20.34
CA GLY A 78 5.51 -3.34 20.54
C GLY A 78 5.27 -2.32 19.42
N VAL A 79 5.87 -2.51 18.24
CA VAL A 79 5.66 -1.69 17.05
C VAL A 79 4.71 -2.40 16.10
N ARG A 80 3.60 -1.74 15.77
CA ARG A 80 2.60 -2.28 14.83
C ARG A 80 3.03 -2.05 13.39
N VAL A 81 2.79 -3.01 12.52
CA VAL A 81 3.05 -2.85 11.08
C VAL A 81 1.81 -3.23 10.28
N VAL A 82 1.32 -2.28 9.51
CA VAL A 82 0.08 -2.36 8.73
C VAL A 82 0.40 -2.26 7.24
N ALA A 83 -0.17 -3.14 6.45
CA ALA A 83 -0.17 -3.04 4.99
C ALA A 83 -1.57 -2.60 4.54
N LEU A 84 -1.67 -1.43 3.93
CA LEU A 84 -2.90 -0.91 3.32
C LEU A 84 -2.86 -1.19 1.83
N LEU A 85 -3.80 -2.00 1.33
CA LEU A 85 -3.83 -2.48 -0.05
C LEU A 85 -5.07 -1.93 -0.80
N PRO A 86 -5.08 -0.63 -1.14
CA PRO A 86 -6.18 -0.07 -1.90
C PRO A 86 -6.13 -0.52 -3.37
N GLY A 87 -7.31 -0.74 -3.93
CA GLY A 87 -7.55 -0.84 -5.36
C GLY A 87 -7.67 0.54 -6.01
N ALA A 88 -8.45 0.63 -7.08
CA ALA A 88 -8.64 1.86 -7.83
C ALA A 88 -9.28 2.96 -6.98
N THR A 89 -8.51 4.00 -6.69
CA THR A 89 -8.89 5.11 -5.82
C THR A 89 -8.82 6.42 -6.58
N LEU A 90 -9.83 7.27 -6.44
CA LEU A 90 -9.92 8.56 -7.12
C LEU A 90 -8.78 9.48 -6.66
N THR A 91 -7.80 9.62 -7.51
CA THR A 91 -6.59 10.44 -7.33
C THR A 91 -6.14 10.98 -8.68
N ALA A 92 -5.21 11.91 -8.70
CA ALA A 92 -4.62 12.44 -9.93
C ALA A 92 -4.02 11.38 -10.87
N SER A 93 -3.78 10.15 -10.40
CA SER A 93 -3.31 9.06 -11.27
C SER A 93 -4.35 8.60 -12.29
N TRP A 94 -5.61 8.98 -12.10
CA TRP A 94 -6.73 8.69 -12.99
C TRP A 94 -7.13 9.87 -13.89
N ASP A 95 -6.41 11.00 -13.80
CA ASP A 95 -6.68 12.16 -14.64
C ASP A 95 -6.55 11.80 -16.13
N GLY A 96 -7.58 12.14 -16.91
CA GLY A 96 -7.64 11.82 -18.34
C GLY A 96 -8.01 10.39 -18.70
N VAL A 97 -8.26 9.53 -17.72
CA VAL A 97 -8.79 8.19 -17.95
C VAL A 97 -10.32 8.28 -18.09
N PRO A 98 -10.94 7.71 -19.15
CA PRO A 98 -12.38 7.82 -19.40
C PRO A 98 -13.19 6.88 -18.51
N LEU A 99 -13.10 7.07 -17.18
CA LEU A 99 -13.87 6.35 -16.18
C LEU A 99 -14.74 7.31 -15.38
N PRO A 100 -15.99 6.93 -15.07
CA PRO A 100 -16.82 7.74 -14.18
C PRO A 100 -16.20 7.73 -12.76
N PRO A 101 -16.14 8.89 -12.08
CA PRO A 101 -15.56 8.99 -10.73
C PRO A 101 -16.18 8.01 -9.73
N GLU A 102 -17.46 7.67 -9.89
CA GLU A 102 -18.22 6.76 -9.04
C GLU A 102 -17.71 5.31 -9.14
N ARG A 103 -16.94 5.00 -10.18
CA ARG A 103 -16.30 3.68 -10.36
C ARG A 103 -15.07 3.52 -9.47
N LEU A 104 -14.54 4.62 -8.94
CA LEU A 104 -13.33 4.68 -8.12
C LEU A 104 -13.68 4.88 -6.65
N MET A 105 -12.89 4.31 -5.75
CA MET A 105 -13.05 4.57 -4.30
C MET A 105 -12.70 6.02 -3.97
N PRO A 106 -13.43 6.70 -3.07
CA PRO A 106 -12.98 7.96 -2.51
C PRO A 106 -11.65 7.81 -1.77
N ALA A 107 -10.72 8.74 -1.97
CA ALA A 107 -9.46 8.75 -1.22
C ALA A 107 -9.68 8.91 0.30
N ALA A 108 -10.79 9.56 0.69
CA ALA A 108 -11.17 9.71 2.08
C ALA A 108 -11.41 8.38 2.79
N ASP A 109 -12.01 7.39 2.11
CA ASP A 109 -12.26 6.06 2.70
C ASP A 109 -10.94 5.34 3.01
N VAL A 110 -9.95 5.50 2.14
CA VAL A 110 -8.61 4.93 2.36
C VAL A 110 -7.92 5.58 3.56
N ALA A 111 -8.06 6.90 3.71
CA ALA A 111 -7.53 7.66 4.85
C ALA A 111 -8.22 7.27 6.16
N GLU A 112 -9.54 7.09 6.15
CA GLU A 112 -10.33 6.67 7.32
C GLU A 112 -9.91 5.30 7.83
N MET A 113 -9.64 4.35 6.93
CA MET A 113 -9.14 3.04 7.33
C MET A 113 -7.74 3.09 7.93
N ALA A 114 -6.87 3.96 7.41
CA ALA A 114 -5.55 4.19 8.02
C ALA A 114 -5.66 4.79 9.42
N TRP A 115 -6.56 5.75 9.60
CA TRP A 115 -6.84 6.36 10.91
C TRP A 115 -7.45 5.35 11.89
N THR A 116 -8.39 4.54 11.44
CA THR A 116 -9.00 3.48 12.25
C THR A 116 -7.94 2.50 12.77
N ALA A 117 -7.06 2.03 11.89
CA ALA A 117 -5.97 1.13 12.26
C ALA A 117 -5.02 1.77 13.30
N TRP A 118 -4.75 3.06 13.17
CA TRP A 118 -3.94 3.83 14.12
C TRP A 118 -4.61 3.94 15.49
N SER A 119 -5.92 4.24 15.51
CA SER A 119 -6.69 4.59 16.72
C SER A 119 -6.96 3.39 17.64
N LEU A 120 -6.75 2.17 17.17
CA LEU A 120 -6.94 0.97 17.99
C LEU A 120 -5.92 0.90 19.13
N SER A 121 -6.30 0.15 20.19
CA SER A 121 -5.40 -0.06 21.33
C SER A 121 -4.08 -0.71 20.92
N ALA A 122 -3.05 -0.51 21.72
CA ALA A 122 -1.73 -1.10 21.48
C ALA A 122 -1.71 -2.64 21.48
N ARG A 123 -2.79 -3.28 21.95
CA ARG A 123 -2.94 -4.74 21.97
C ARG A 123 -3.46 -5.33 20.67
N THR A 124 -3.83 -4.47 19.71
CA THR A 124 -4.41 -4.88 18.43
C THR A 124 -3.61 -4.31 17.28
N VAL A 125 -3.28 -5.14 16.32
CA VAL A 125 -2.76 -4.74 15.02
C VAL A 125 -3.74 -5.17 13.93
N VAL A 126 -4.09 -4.23 13.06
CA VAL A 126 -4.73 -4.55 11.79
C VAL A 126 -3.59 -4.84 10.81
N GLU A 127 -3.46 -6.09 10.44
CA GLU A 127 -2.29 -6.52 9.66
C GLU A 127 -2.36 -6.06 8.21
N ASP A 128 -3.47 -6.39 7.56
CA ASP A 128 -3.70 -6.08 6.15
C ASP A 128 -5.09 -5.48 5.97
N ILE A 129 -5.16 -4.36 5.26
CA ILE A 129 -6.41 -3.69 4.91
C ILE A 129 -6.56 -3.73 3.40
N LEU A 130 -7.33 -4.67 2.91
CA LEU A 130 -7.63 -4.81 1.49
C LEU A 130 -8.92 -4.08 1.16
N MET A 131 -8.85 -3.12 0.25
CA MET A 131 -9.99 -2.31 -0.19
C MET A 131 -10.12 -2.33 -1.71
N ARG A 132 -11.35 -2.44 -2.20
CA ARG A 132 -11.66 -2.37 -3.62
C ARG A 132 -12.88 -1.50 -3.87
N PRO A 133 -13.04 -0.93 -5.06
CA PRO A 133 -14.33 -0.39 -5.47
C PRO A 133 -15.43 -1.43 -5.29
N GLN A 134 -16.63 -0.99 -4.97
CA GLN A 134 -17.75 -1.88 -4.66
C GLN A 134 -18.06 -2.86 -5.82
N LEU A 135 -17.83 -2.46 -7.06
CA LEU A 135 -17.99 -3.31 -8.25
C LEU A 135 -16.71 -4.10 -8.61
N GLY A 136 -15.72 -4.17 -7.72
CA GLY A 136 -14.47 -4.88 -7.95
C GLY A 136 -13.39 -4.06 -8.66
N ASP A 137 -12.32 -4.74 -9.06
CA ASP A 137 -11.20 -4.10 -9.77
C ASP A 137 -11.64 -3.59 -11.16
N ILE A 138 -10.93 -2.58 -11.67
CA ILE A 138 -11.18 -2.02 -13.00
C ILE A 138 -10.76 -3.04 -14.06
N GLY A 139 -11.65 -3.31 -15.00
CA GLY A 139 -11.45 -4.24 -16.11
C GLY A 139 -11.78 -3.62 -17.47
N GLU A 140 -11.62 -4.39 -18.55
CA GLU A 140 -11.89 -3.92 -19.91
C GLU A 140 -13.34 -3.45 -20.10
N ALA A 141 -14.29 -4.06 -19.40
CA ALA A 141 -15.70 -3.71 -19.47
C ALA A 141 -16.04 -2.33 -18.86
N ASP A 142 -15.14 -1.73 -18.12
CA ASP A 142 -15.32 -0.39 -17.53
C ASP A 142 -15.01 0.74 -18.54
N PHE A 143 -14.42 0.42 -19.67
CA PHE A 143 -14.05 1.39 -20.70
C PHE A 143 -15.05 1.38 -21.86
N PRO A 144 -15.34 2.55 -22.46
CA PRO A 144 -16.23 2.65 -23.61
C PRO A 144 -15.70 2.00 -24.88
#